data_a95247ee524225bcfc9448cf52940d22
#
_entry.id   a95247ee524225bcfc9448cf52940d22
#
_cell.length_a   1.000
_cell.length_b   1.000
_cell.length_c   1.000
_cell.angle_alpha   90.00
_cell.angle_beta   90.00
_cell.angle_gamma   90.00
#
_symmetry.space_group_name_H-M   'P 1'
#
loop_
_entity.id
_entity.type
_entity.pdbx_description
1 polymer ?
#
loop_
_entity_poly.entity_id
_entity_poly.type
_entity_poly.pdbx_seq_one_letter_code
_entity_poly.pdbx_strand_id
1 'polypeptide(L)'
;MSAYCGQYHDELTANAAYIGTPGKGILAADESTGTIGKRLASINVENVEENRRALRELLFCTPGALQYLSGCILFEETLYQKTANGKPFVEVLKEGGVLPGIKVDKGTIELAGTNGETTTQGHDDLGKRCKKYYEAGARFAKWRAVLKIGPNEPSQLSINANADGLARYAIICQENGLVPIVEPEILVDGPHDIKKCADVTERVLAACYKALNDHHVLLEGTLLKPNMVTPGSESAKVAPEVVAEHTVRALQRTVPAAVPAIVFLSGGQSEEEATLNLNAMNKLKGKKPWSLSFSFGRALQQSTLKAWAGKEGNIDKARTAFLARCKANSEATLGTYKGDAAGGEGVSESLHVKDYKY
;
A
#
# COMPACT_ATOMS: atom_id res chain seq x y z
N MET A 1 22.47 12.40 -17.56
CA MET A 1 22.75 12.22 -16.14
C MET A 1 22.20 10.86 -15.73
N SER A 2 22.95 10.07 -14.96
CA SER A 2 22.53 8.73 -14.51
C SER A 2 21.57 8.81 -13.33
N ALA A 3 20.95 7.66 -12.98
CA ALA A 3 20.12 7.52 -11.79
C ALA A 3 20.92 7.82 -10.50
N TYR A 4 20.20 8.03 -9.40
CA TYR A 4 20.81 8.29 -8.10
C TYR A 4 21.91 7.26 -7.77
N CYS A 5 23.05 7.77 -7.35
CA CYS A 5 24.22 6.97 -6.97
C CYS A 5 24.93 7.62 -5.77
N GLY A 6 24.17 7.91 -4.70
CA GLY A 6 24.67 8.49 -3.46
C GLY A 6 25.03 7.43 -2.41
N GLN A 7 25.27 7.87 -1.17
CA GLN A 7 25.70 7.03 -0.07
C GLN A 7 24.72 5.90 0.28
N TYR A 8 23.44 6.05 -0.04
CA TYR A 8 22.40 5.07 0.28
C TYR A 8 22.11 4.09 -0.87
N HIS A 9 22.83 4.17 -1.98
CA HIS A 9 22.56 3.35 -3.18
C HIS A 9 22.38 1.86 -2.86
N ASP A 10 23.33 1.26 -2.20
CA ASP A 10 23.32 -0.17 -1.91
C ASP A 10 22.27 -0.56 -0.88
N GLU A 11 22.08 0.28 0.14
CA GLU A 11 21.04 0.08 1.15
C GLU A 11 19.63 0.14 0.55
N LEU A 12 19.37 1.14 -0.32
CA LEU A 12 18.10 1.28 -1.02
C LEU A 12 17.79 0.06 -1.88
N THR A 13 18.77 -0.38 -2.66
CA THR A 13 18.63 -1.55 -3.53
C THR A 13 18.36 -2.81 -2.71
N ALA A 14 19.09 -3.02 -1.64
CA ALA A 14 18.93 -4.18 -0.76
C ALA A 14 17.54 -4.18 -0.07
N ASN A 15 17.11 -3.04 0.47
CA ASN A 15 15.83 -2.93 1.16
C ASN A 15 14.64 -3.09 0.20
N ALA A 16 14.70 -2.49 -0.99
CA ALA A 16 13.65 -2.66 -1.99
C ALA A 16 13.52 -4.13 -2.43
N ALA A 17 14.64 -4.80 -2.67
CA ALA A 17 14.65 -6.22 -3.02
C ALA A 17 14.09 -7.08 -1.87
N TYR A 18 14.43 -6.76 -0.62
CA TYR A 18 13.93 -7.47 0.55
C TYR A 18 12.40 -7.39 0.66
N ILE A 19 11.81 -6.22 0.42
CA ILE A 19 10.35 -6.06 0.44
C ILE A 19 9.69 -7.01 -0.56
N GLY A 20 10.31 -7.27 -1.69
CA GLY A 20 9.83 -8.19 -2.72
C GLY A 20 10.07 -9.67 -2.44
N THR A 21 10.52 -10.05 -1.27
CA THR A 21 10.75 -11.47 -0.91
C THR A 21 9.47 -12.27 -1.12
N PRO A 22 9.48 -13.36 -1.93
CA PRO A 22 8.32 -14.21 -2.11
C PRO A 22 7.77 -14.74 -0.77
N GLY A 23 6.46 -14.76 -0.63
CA GLY A 23 5.81 -15.17 0.62
C GLY A 23 5.66 -14.03 1.64
N LYS A 24 6.11 -12.83 1.31
CA LYS A 24 6.02 -11.68 2.21
C LYS A 24 5.38 -10.48 1.52
N GLY A 25 4.75 -9.62 2.31
CA GLY A 25 4.16 -8.39 1.82
C GLY A 25 4.16 -7.29 2.87
N ILE A 26 3.42 -6.22 2.62
CA ILE A 26 3.40 -5.05 3.48
C ILE A 26 2.05 -4.93 4.20
N LEU A 27 2.11 -4.73 5.52
CA LEU A 27 0.97 -4.25 6.29
C LEU A 27 0.93 -2.72 6.18
N ALA A 28 -0.15 -2.18 5.62
CA ALA A 28 -0.41 -0.74 5.62
C ALA A 28 -1.19 -0.37 6.89
N ALA A 29 -0.48 0.09 7.91
CA ALA A 29 -1.02 0.53 9.19
C ALA A 29 -0.75 2.02 9.42
N ASP A 30 -0.80 2.79 8.33
CA ASP A 30 -0.44 4.20 8.28
C ASP A 30 -1.66 5.13 8.25
N GLU A 31 -2.82 4.64 8.66
CA GLU A 31 -4.03 5.44 8.75
C GLU A 31 -3.77 6.66 9.63
N SER A 32 -4.08 7.85 9.08
CA SER A 32 -4.04 9.10 9.85
C SER A 32 -5.02 9.04 11.02
N THR A 33 -4.87 9.95 11.96
CA THR A 33 -5.77 10.03 13.13
C THR A 33 -7.25 10.09 12.72
N GLY A 34 -7.58 10.87 11.70
CA GLY A 34 -8.96 10.95 11.19
C GLY A 34 -9.43 9.64 10.56
N THR A 35 -8.60 9.00 9.78
CA THR A 35 -8.94 7.74 9.09
C THR A 35 -9.10 6.59 10.08
N ILE A 36 -8.16 6.43 11.02
CA ILE A 36 -8.27 5.38 12.04
C ILE A 36 -9.46 5.63 12.96
N GLY A 37 -9.81 6.89 13.19
CA GLY A 37 -11.00 7.26 13.96
C GLY A 37 -12.28 6.71 13.35
N LYS A 38 -12.41 6.75 12.03
CA LYS A 38 -13.55 6.15 11.32
C LYS A 38 -13.60 4.63 11.47
N ARG A 39 -12.42 3.98 11.45
CA ARG A 39 -12.30 2.52 11.68
C ARG A 39 -12.71 2.15 13.10
N LEU A 40 -12.23 2.88 14.10
CA LEU A 40 -12.58 2.68 15.50
C LEU A 40 -14.07 2.94 15.74
N ALA A 41 -14.63 3.98 15.15
CA ALA A 41 -16.05 4.29 15.24
C ALA A 41 -16.94 3.15 14.73
N SER A 42 -16.50 2.42 13.71
CA SER A 42 -17.26 1.27 13.16
C SER A 42 -17.42 0.13 14.14
N ILE A 43 -16.61 0.07 15.17
CA ILE A 43 -16.66 -0.93 16.26
C ILE A 43 -16.99 -0.30 17.63
N ASN A 44 -17.50 0.95 17.62
CA ASN A 44 -17.88 1.69 18.83
C ASN A 44 -16.72 1.90 19.82
N VAL A 45 -15.51 2.15 19.29
CA VAL A 45 -14.32 2.47 20.07
C VAL A 45 -13.96 3.93 19.88
N GLU A 46 -13.68 4.62 20.99
CA GLU A 46 -13.30 6.04 20.96
C GLU A 46 -11.94 6.24 20.29
N ASN A 47 -11.84 7.32 19.49
CA ASN A 47 -10.58 7.70 18.83
C ASN A 47 -9.69 8.49 19.78
N VAL A 48 -8.97 7.79 20.65
CA VAL A 48 -7.96 8.33 21.56
C VAL A 48 -6.63 7.62 21.33
N GLU A 49 -5.53 8.26 21.70
CA GLU A 49 -4.18 7.72 21.44
C GLU A 49 -3.99 6.30 21.96
N GLU A 50 -4.46 6.01 23.17
CA GLU A 50 -4.31 4.67 23.74
C GLU A 50 -5.03 3.59 22.94
N ASN A 51 -6.21 3.88 22.40
CA ASN A 51 -6.92 2.93 21.56
C ASN A 51 -6.25 2.74 20.21
N ARG A 52 -5.70 3.80 19.62
CA ARG A 52 -4.90 3.71 18.39
C ARG A 52 -3.64 2.88 18.62
N ARG A 53 -2.95 3.14 19.71
CA ARG A 53 -1.76 2.39 20.11
C ARG A 53 -2.08 0.91 20.33
N ALA A 54 -3.15 0.63 21.07
CA ALA A 54 -3.57 -0.74 21.37
C ALA A 54 -3.90 -1.56 20.11
N LEU A 55 -4.57 -0.94 19.13
CA LEU A 55 -4.83 -1.60 17.84
C LEU A 55 -3.53 -1.94 17.12
N ARG A 56 -2.59 -1.00 17.05
CA ARG A 56 -1.30 -1.22 16.39
C ARG A 56 -0.48 -2.29 17.12
N GLU A 57 -0.46 -2.26 18.43
CA GLU A 57 0.20 -3.31 19.22
C GLU A 57 -0.38 -4.70 18.95
N LEU A 58 -1.70 -4.80 18.88
CA LEU A 58 -2.37 -6.06 18.54
C LEU A 58 -1.85 -6.61 17.21
N LEU A 59 -1.77 -5.76 16.18
CA LEU A 59 -1.27 -6.17 14.86
C LEU A 59 0.21 -6.58 14.89
N PHE A 60 1.06 -5.74 15.49
CA PHE A 60 2.51 -5.95 15.46
C PHE A 60 2.97 -7.09 16.39
N CYS A 61 2.19 -7.40 17.41
CA CYS A 61 2.53 -8.40 18.41
C CYS A 61 1.74 -9.71 18.26
N THR A 62 1.07 -9.92 17.15
CA THR A 62 0.41 -11.20 16.87
C THR A 62 1.46 -12.28 16.63
N PRO A 63 1.52 -13.32 17.47
CA PRO A 63 2.51 -14.39 17.31
C PRO A 63 2.41 -15.05 15.94
N GLY A 64 3.56 -15.16 15.26
CA GLY A 64 3.65 -15.83 13.96
C GLY A 64 3.24 -14.98 12.74
N ALA A 65 2.69 -13.78 12.93
CA ALA A 65 2.22 -12.96 11.82
C ALA A 65 3.37 -12.28 11.06
N LEU A 66 4.37 -11.78 11.76
CA LEU A 66 5.46 -11.00 11.16
C LEU A 66 6.30 -11.80 10.17
N GLN A 67 6.34 -13.11 10.27
CA GLN A 67 7.04 -13.96 9.29
C GLN A 67 6.48 -13.82 7.86
N TYR A 68 5.24 -13.38 7.72
CA TYR A 68 4.56 -13.18 6.43
C TYR A 68 4.69 -11.75 5.90
N LEU A 69 5.37 -10.89 6.64
CA LEU A 69 5.52 -9.48 6.31
C LEU A 69 6.98 -9.12 6.08
N SER A 70 7.23 -8.31 5.07
CA SER A 70 8.54 -7.71 4.80
C SER A 70 8.62 -6.25 5.22
N GLY A 71 7.48 -5.58 5.30
CA GLY A 71 7.40 -4.17 5.69
C GLY A 71 6.08 -3.84 6.38
N CYS A 72 6.08 -2.74 7.12
CA CYS A 72 4.89 -2.16 7.73
C CYS A 72 4.95 -0.65 7.58
N ILE A 73 3.94 -0.06 6.94
CA ILE A 73 3.86 1.40 6.80
C ILE A 73 3.21 1.95 8.06
N LEU A 74 3.87 2.91 8.69
CA LEU A 74 3.42 3.55 9.93
C LEU A 74 2.96 4.98 9.67
N PHE A 75 2.01 5.44 10.45
CA PHE A 75 1.71 6.86 10.63
C PHE A 75 2.74 7.47 11.60
N GLU A 76 3.00 8.78 11.50
CA GLU A 76 4.05 9.43 12.30
C GLU A 76 3.92 9.16 13.82
N GLU A 77 2.71 9.29 14.38
CA GLU A 77 2.45 8.98 15.79
C GLU A 77 2.95 7.56 16.14
N THR A 78 2.61 6.59 15.29
CA THR A 78 2.91 5.17 15.54
C THR A 78 4.41 4.87 15.48
N LEU A 79 5.14 5.57 14.64
CA LEU A 79 6.61 5.41 14.51
C LEU A 79 7.32 5.60 15.86
N TYR A 80 6.79 6.47 16.72
CA TYR A 80 7.39 6.82 18.00
C TYR A 80 6.71 6.16 19.20
N GLN A 81 5.68 5.36 18.98
CA GLN A 81 4.94 4.68 20.07
C GLN A 81 5.63 3.39 20.50
N LYS A 82 5.16 2.89 21.64
CA LYS A 82 5.70 1.71 22.30
C LYS A 82 4.57 0.75 22.65
N THR A 83 4.93 -0.52 22.86
CA THR A 83 4.03 -1.51 23.46
C THR A 83 3.72 -1.12 24.91
N ALA A 84 2.71 -1.77 25.50
CA ALA A 84 2.33 -1.53 26.88
C ALA A 84 3.49 -1.78 27.88
N ASN A 85 4.41 -2.68 27.54
CA ASN A 85 5.59 -2.97 28.35
C ASN A 85 6.83 -2.10 28.01
N GLY A 86 6.64 -1.08 27.18
CA GLY A 86 7.67 -0.08 26.89
C GLY A 86 8.62 -0.36 25.73
N LYS A 87 8.41 -1.42 24.96
CA LYS A 87 9.25 -1.72 23.81
C LYS A 87 8.82 -0.88 22.60
N PRO A 88 9.71 -0.13 21.94
CA PRO A 88 9.36 0.63 20.74
C PRO A 88 8.81 -0.26 19.63
N PHE A 89 7.76 0.19 18.95
CA PHE A 89 7.18 -0.55 17.82
C PHE A 89 8.19 -0.84 16.72
N VAL A 90 9.09 0.11 16.43
CA VAL A 90 10.13 -0.10 15.42
C VAL A 90 11.06 -1.27 15.78
N GLU A 91 11.33 -1.49 17.06
CA GLU A 91 12.14 -2.63 17.51
C GLU A 91 11.37 -3.94 17.38
N VAL A 92 10.09 -3.93 17.73
CA VAL A 92 9.21 -5.11 17.56
C VAL A 92 9.21 -5.55 16.09
N LEU A 93 9.03 -4.61 15.17
CA LEU A 93 9.01 -4.89 13.74
C LEU A 93 10.38 -5.42 13.25
N LYS A 94 11.45 -4.75 13.59
CA LYS A 94 12.82 -5.15 13.19
C LYS A 94 13.18 -6.54 13.69
N GLU A 95 12.87 -6.87 14.93
CA GLU A 95 13.11 -8.21 15.48
C GLU A 95 12.29 -9.28 14.75
N GLY A 96 11.11 -8.93 14.25
CA GLY A 96 10.29 -9.81 13.43
C GLY A 96 10.70 -9.89 11.96
N GLY A 97 11.78 -9.22 11.56
CA GLY A 97 12.24 -9.18 10.17
C GLY A 97 11.40 -8.24 9.28
N VAL A 98 10.71 -7.27 9.86
CA VAL A 98 9.83 -6.34 9.15
C VAL A 98 10.47 -4.96 9.12
N LEU A 99 10.67 -4.41 7.91
CA LEU A 99 11.18 -3.05 7.77
C LEU A 99 10.10 -2.04 8.15
N PRO A 100 10.39 -1.09 9.05
CA PRO A 100 9.48 0.01 9.31
C PRO A 100 9.44 0.97 8.13
N GLY A 101 8.25 1.38 7.74
CA GLY A 101 8.02 2.41 6.74
C GLY A 101 7.18 3.53 7.31
N ILE A 102 7.09 4.64 6.57
CA ILE A 102 6.47 5.87 7.05
C ILE A 102 5.65 6.55 5.95
N LYS A 103 4.40 6.89 6.25
CA LYS A 103 3.59 7.77 5.42
C LYS A 103 4.13 9.18 5.53
N VAL A 104 4.58 9.75 4.40
CA VAL A 104 5.19 11.08 4.38
C VAL A 104 4.34 12.14 3.66
N ASP A 105 3.33 11.75 2.89
CA ASP A 105 2.41 12.74 2.32
C ASP A 105 1.51 13.36 3.40
N LYS A 106 0.99 14.54 3.10
CA LYS A 106 0.09 15.30 3.99
C LYS A 106 -1.33 15.39 3.42
N GLY A 107 -1.73 14.40 2.62
CA GLY A 107 -3.05 14.31 2.05
C GLY A 107 -3.20 15.06 0.73
N THR A 108 -4.38 14.95 0.16
CA THR A 108 -4.71 15.54 -1.14
C THR A 108 -5.41 16.89 -1.01
N ILE A 109 -5.21 17.71 -2.01
CA ILE A 109 -5.90 18.99 -2.18
C ILE A 109 -6.44 19.07 -3.61
N GLU A 110 -7.55 19.78 -3.80
CA GLU A 110 -8.08 19.99 -5.15
C GLU A 110 -7.04 20.67 -6.04
N LEU A 111 -6.86 20.11 -7.23
CA LEU A 111 -6.06 20.71 -8.28
C LEU A 111 -6.90 21.78 -8.95
N ALA A 112 -6.59 23.05 -8.67
CA ALA A 112 -7.36 24.19 -9.16
C ALA A 112 -7.47 24.17 -10.69
N GLY A 113 -8.64 24.55 -11.21
CA GLY A 113 -8.92 24.54 -12.65
C GLY A 113 -9.35 23.19 -13.22
N THR A 114 -9.61 22.21 -12.35
CA THR A 114 -10.08 20.89 -12.76
C THR A 114 -11.46 20.58 -12.18
N ASN A 115 -12.09 19.53 -12.67
CA ASN A 115 -13.38 19.05 -12.16
C ASN A 115 -13.17 18.10 -10.97
N GLY A 116 -12.69 18.63 -9.83
CA GLY A 116 -12.49 17.87 -8.60
C GLY A 116 -11.35 16.87 -8.63
N GLU A 117 -10.41 17.01 -9.56
CA GLU A 117 -9.18 16.24 -9.53
C GLU A 117 -8.26 16.78 -8.44
N THR A 118 -7.33 15.97 -7.96
CA THR A 118 -6.49 16.32 -6.80
C THR A 118 -5.00 16.21 -7.11
N THR A 119 -4.21 16.92 -6.32
CA THR A 119 -2.78 16.70 -6.18
C THR A 119 -2.46 16.46 -4.70
N THR A 120 -1.26 15.99 -4.42
CA THR A 120 -0.88 15.59 -3.06
C THR A 120 0.10 16.58 -2.46
N GLN A 121 -0.09 16.91 -1.19
CA GLN A 121 0.76 17.83 -0.42
C GLN A 121 1.80 17.08 0.39
N GLY A 122 2.89 17.75 0.75
CA GLY A 122 3.90 17.20 1.64
C GLY A 122 5.34 17.37 1.19
N HIS A 123 5.60 18.06 0.06
CA HIS A 123 6.98 18.27 -0.43
C HIS A 123 7.77 19.27 0.41
N ASP A 124 7.10 20.24 1.04
CA ASP A 124 7.77 21.23 1.87
C ASP A 124 8.44 20.56 3.06
N ASP A 125 9.74 20.83 3.23
CA ASP A 125 10.57 20.25 4.28
C ASP A 125 10.64 18.70 4.27
N LEU A 126 10.24 18.05 3.18
CA LEU A 126 10.20 16.59 3.10
C LEU A 126 11.57 15.95 3.42
N GLY A 127 12.65 16.49 2.87
CA GLY A 127 14.00 15.96 3.12
C GLY A 127 14.38 15.99 4.62
N LYS A 128 14.04 17.06 5.31
CA LYS A 128 14.28 17.16 6.77
C LYS A 128 13.46 16.13 7.53
N ARG A 129 12.20 15.93 7.16
CA ARG A 129 11.35 14.92 7.80
C ARG A 129 11.86 13.51 7.52
N CYS A 130 12.24 13.21 6.29
CA CYS A 130 12.79 11.90 5.93
C CYS A 130 14.05 11.57 6.74
N LYS A 131 14.94 12.54 6.94
CA LYS A 131 16.13 12.36 7.75
C LYS A 131 15.78 11.94 9.17
N LYS A 132 14.82 12.63 9.80
CA LYS A 132 14.34 12.29 11.15
C LYS A 132 13.71 10.90 11.20
N TYR A 133 12.93 10.53 10.19
CA TYR A 133 12.28 9.22 10.12
C TYR A 133 13.31 8.11 9.95
N TYR A 134 14.34 8.33 9.14
CA TYR A 134 15.44 7.39 9.00
C TYR A 134 16.16 7.18 10.34
N GLU A 135 16.46 8.26 11.06
CA GLU A 135 17.08 8.22 12.39
C GLU A 135 16.20 7.46 13.40
N ALA A 136 14.88 7.55 13.25
CA ALA A 136 13.92 6.82 14.10
C ALA A 136 13.77 5.34 13.73
N GLY A 137 14.39 4.88 12.64
CA GLY A 137 14.38 3.49 12.23
C GLY A 137 13.58 3.17 10.96
N ALA A 138 12.90 4.13 10.35
CA ALA A 138 12.21 3.93 9.08
C ALA A 138 13.22 3.63 7.96
N ARG A 139 12.85 2.74 7.02
CA ARG A 139 13.68 2.37 5.87
C ARG A 139 12.99 2.50 4.53
N PHE A 140 11.70 2.73 4.54
CA PHE A 140 10.95 3.04 3.33
C PHE A 140 9.86 4.07 3.64
N ALA A 141 9.36 4.69 2.59
CA ALA A 141 8.34 5.73 2.69
C ALA A 141 7.18 5.45 1.75
N LYS A 142 6.04 6.07 2.01
CA LYS A 142 4.84 5.96 1.18
C LYS A 142 4.24 7.34 0.95
N TRP A 143 3.84 7.56 -0.30
CA TRP A 143 3.19 8.79 -0.77
C TRP A 143 2.09 8.40 -1.74
N ARG A 144 0.86 8.78 -1.42
CA ARG A 144 -0.32 8.46 -2.22
C ARG A 144 -0.71 9.64 -3.10
N ALA A 145 -0.75 9.42 -4.41
CA ALA A 145 -1.43 10.30 -5.35
C ALA A 145 -2.76 9.64 -5.73
N VAL A 146 -3.76 10.46 -6.05
CA VAL A 146 -5.12 9.99 -6.35
C VAL A 146 -5.57 10.54 -7.68
N LEU A 147 -6.03 9.64 -8.56
CA LEU A 147 -6.62 9.97 -9.85
C LEU A 147 -8.02 9.34 -9.93
N LYS A 148 -8.90 9.93 -10.71
CA LYS A 148 -10.25 9.39 -10.89
C LYS A 148 -10.57 9.18 -12.36
N ILE A 149 -11.47 8.25 -12.64
CA ILE A 149 -12.02 8.01 -13.97
C ILE A 149 -13.38 8.69 -14.07
N GLY A 150 -13.56 9.47 -15.11
CA GLY A 150 -14.83 10.13 -15.43
C GLY A 150 -14.89 10.37 -16.94
N PRO A 151 -15.94 11.09 -17.42
CA PRO A 151 -16.07 11.37 -18.87
C PRO A 151 -14.84 12.07 -19.47
N ASN A 152 -14.21 12.97 -18.71
CA ASN A 152 -13.04 13.73 -19.13
C ASN A 152 -11.86 13.58 -18.16
N GLU A 153 -11.94 12.64 -17.24
CA GLU A 153 -10.90 12.39 -16.23
C GLU A 153 -10.32 10.97 -16.37
N PRO A 154 -9.04 10.77 -16.03
CA PRO A 154 -8.10 11.78 -15.58
C PRO A 154 -7.67 12.69 -16.73
N SER A 155 -7.59 13.99 -16.44
CA SER A 155 -7.04 14.97 -17.38
C SER A 155 -5.53 14.80 -17.51
N GLN A 156 -4.97 15.28 -18.61
CA GLN A 156 -3.50 15.25 -18.79
C GLN A 156 -2.81 16.11 -17.72
N LEU A 157 -3.45 17.20 -17.29
CA LEU A 157 -2.93 18.03 -16.20
C LEU A 157 -2.81 17.21 -14.90
N SER A 158 -3.86 16.49 -14.52
CA SER A 158 -3.85 15.65 -13.31
C SER A 158 -2.78 14.55 -13.39
N ILE A 159 -2.68 13.88 -14.54
CA ILE A 159 -1.66 12.84 -14.75
C ILE A 159 -0.26 13.43 -14.60
N ASN A 160 0.02 14.55 -15.25
CA ASN A 160 1.35 15.17 -15.20
C ASN A 160 1.70 15.70 -13.81
N ALA A 161 0.76 16.39 -13.16
CA ALA A 161 0.99 16.95 -11.82
C ALA A 161 1.27 15.85 -10.79
N ASN A 162 0.51 14.76 -10.82
CA ASN A 162 0.69 13.66 -9.88
C ASN A 162 1.94 12.83 -10.19
N ALA A 163 2.26 12.62 -11.46
CA ALA A 163 3.49 11.93 -11.85
C ALA A 163 4.74 12.72 -11.41
N ASP A 164 4.75 14.04 -11.65
CA ASP A 164 5.85 14.90 -11.21
C ASP A 164 5.98 14.93 -9.68
N GLY A 165 4.87 15.06 -8.98
CA GLY A 165 4.85 15.04 -7.50
C GLY A 165 5.40 13.75 -6.92
N LEU A 166 5.03 12.60 -7.50
CA LEU A 166 5.55 11.29 -7.09
C LEU A 166 7.06 11.17 -7.35
N ALA A 167 7.53 11.62 -8.50
CA ALA A 167 8.95 11.55 -8.84
C ALA A 167 9.80 12.46 -7.95
N ARG A 168 9.34 13.65 -7.67
CA ARG A 168 10.01 14.59 -6.77
C ARG A 168 10.09 14.04 -5.34
N TYR A 169 8.99 13.47 -4.84
CA TYR A 169 8.99 12.77 -3.57
C TYR A 169 10.01 11.63 -3.54
N ALA A 170 10.04 10.82 -4.59
CA ALA A 170 10.88 9.62 -4.66
C ALA A 170 12.37 9.95 -4.55
N ILE A 171 12.87 10.93 -5.31
CA ILE A 171 14.29 11.29 -5.25
C ILE A 171 14.67 11.89 -3.90
N ILE A 172 13.79 12.69 -3.29
CA ILE A 172 14.03 13.24 -1.95
C ILE A 172 14.16 12.11 -0.92
N CYS A 173 13.31 11.10 -1.00
CA CYS A 173 13.41 9.92 -0.13
C CYS A 173 14.74 9.20 -0.30
N GLN A 174 15.17 8.96 -1.55
CA GLN A 174 16.42 8.24 -1.83
C GLN A 174 17.64 8.99 -1.30
N GLU A 175 17.67 10.30 -1.41
CA GLU A 175 18.74 11.13 -0.83
C GLU A 175 18.84 11.01 0.69
N ASN A 176 17.77 10.56 1.35
CA ASN A 176 17.68 10.41 2.80
C ASN A 176 17.58 8.96 3.27
N GLY A 177 17.88 8.00 2.40
CA GLY A 177 17.99 6.58 2.76
C GLY A 177 16.69 5.81 2.83
N LEU A 178 15.57 6.39 2.39
CA LEU A 178 14.27 5.74 2.38
C LEU A 178 13.89 5.25 0.99
N VAL A 179 13.55 3.97 0.87
CA VAL A 179 12.98 3.43 -0.36
C VAL A 179 11.61 4.05 -0.59
N PRO A 180 11.37 4.77 -1.70
CA PRO A 180 10.05 5.34 -1.94
C PRO A 180 9.08 4.32 -2.53
N ILE A 181 7.93 4.16 -1.88
CA ILE A 181 6.77 3.54 -2.52
C ILE A 181 6.08 4.62 -3.37
N VAL A 182 5.99 4.35 -4.66
CA VAL A 182 5.29 5.19 -5.63
C VAL A 182 3.85 4.69 -5.74
N GLU A 183 2.89 5.47 -5.24
CA GLU A 183 1.49 5.05 -5.17
C GLU A 183 0.58 5.97 -6.00
N PRO A 184 0.44 5.72 -7.31
CA PRO A 184 -0.52 6.43 -8.15
C PRO A 184 -1.86 5.69 -8.15
N GLU A 185 -2.69 5.88 -7.14
CA GLU A 185 -3.98 5.20 -7.04
C GLU A 185 -5.01 5.80 -7.98
N ILE A 186 -5.55 4.96 -8.85
CA ILE A 186 -6.72 5.28 -9.65
C ILE A 186 -7.93 4.73 -8.91
N LEU A 187 -8.84 5.63 -8.51
CA LEU A 187 -10.03 5.25 -7.75
C LEU A 187 -10.93 4.32 -8.57
N VAL A 188 -11.52 3.35 -7.89
CA VAL A 188 -12.45 2.39 -8.48
C VAL A 188 -13.84 2.98 -8.71
N ASP A 189 -14.11 4.16 -8.20
CA ASP A 189 -15.41 4.81 -8.30
C ASP A 189 -15.84 4.99 -9.76
N GLY A 190 -17.09 4.65 -10.06
CA GLY A 190 -17.72 4.88 -11.35
C GLY A 190 -18.23 3.62 -12.05
N PRO A 191 -18.89 3.80 -13.21
CA PRO A 191 -19.51 2.74 -13.98
C PRO A 191 -18.61 2.19 -15.10
N HIS A 192 -17.34 2.55 -15.15
CA HIS A 192 -16.42 2.15 -16.21
C HIS A 192 -16.15 0.65 -16.22
N ASP A 193 -15.86 0.10 -17.40
CA ASP A 193 -15.48 -1.29 -17.55
C ASP A 193 -13.98 -1.51 -17.26
N ILE A 194 -13.58 -2.77 -17.21
CA ILE A 194 -12.19 -3.15 -16.92
C ILE A 194 -11.22 -2.66 -18.01
N LYS A 195 -11.66 -2.58 -19.26
CA LYS A 195 -10.82 -2.08 -20.36
C LYS A 195 -10.48 -0.61 -20.18
N LYS A 196 -11.45 0.18 -19.73
CA LYS A 196 -11.22 1.60 -19.43
C LYS A 196 -10.23 1.75 -18.28
N CYS A 197 -10.38 0.95 -17.22
CA CYS A 197 -9.42 0.94 -16.11
C CYS A 197 -8.01 0.57 -16.58
N ALA A 198 -7.88 -0.44 -17.42
CA ALA A 198 -6.59 -0.85 -18.00
C ALA A 198 -5.95 0.27 -18.80
N ASP A 199 -6.70 0.93 -19.68
CA ASP A 199 -6.21 2.04 -20.50
C ASP A 199 -5.71 3.21 -19.65
N VAL A 200 -6.49 3.62 -18.68
CA VAL A 200 -6.12 4.71 -17.76
C VAL A 200 -4.89 4.32 -16.93
N THR A 201 -4.84 3.10 -16.42
CA THR A 201 -3.72 2.59 -15.64
C THR A 201 -2.42 2.64 -16.47
N GLU A 202 -2.45 2.19 -17.71
CA GLU A 202 -1.29 2.23 -18.59
C GLU A 202 -0.82 3.68 -18.82
N ARG A 203 -1.74 4.61 -19.09
CA ARG A 203 -1.41 6.03 -19.28
C ARG A 203 -0.76 6.64 -18.03
N VAL A 204 -1.33 6.39 -16.87
CA VAL A 204 -0.84 6.94 -15.60
C VAL A 204 0.54 6.36 -15.26
N LEU A 205 0.71 5.05 -15.36
CA LEU A 205 1.99 4.40 -15.05
C LEU A 205 3.10 4.83 -16.02
N ALA A 206 2.81 4.93 -17.30
CA ALA A 206 3.78 5.42 -18.29
C ALA A 206 4.26 6.84 -17.95
N ALA A 207 3.35 7.73 -17.57
CA ALA A 207 3.68 9.09 -17.14
C ALA A 207 4.52 9.08 -15.86
N CYS A 208 4.18 8.24 -14.89
CA CYS A 208 4.94 8.12 -13.64
C CYS A 208 6.40 7.68 -13.90
N TYR A 209 6.61 6.66 -14.74
CA TYR A 209 7.97 6.17 -15.01
C TYR A 209 8.76 7.14 -15.88
N LYS A 210 8.13 7.87 -16.77
CA LYS A 210 8.81 8.98 -17.46
C LYS A 210 9.29 10.02 -16.45
N ALA A 211 8.42 10.46 -15.55
CA ALA A 211 8.78 11.45 -14.53
C ALA A 211 9.88 10.94 -13.59
N LEU A 212 9.81 9.70 -13.14
CA LEU A 212 10.83 9.08 -12.29
C LEU A 212 12.20 9.09 -12.98
N ASN A 213 12.25 8.74 -14.27
CA ASN A 213 13.48 8.79 -15.03
C ASN A 213 14.00 10.23 -15.22
N ASP A 214 13.12 11.18 -15.49
CA ASP A 214 13.49 12.59 -15.63
C ASP A 214 14.08 13.16 -14.32
N HIS A 215 13.61 12.69 -13.18
CA HIS A 215 14.12 13.08 -11.85
C HIS A 215 15.29 12.23 -11.36
N HIS A 216 15.87 11.39 -12.20
CA HIS A 216 17.04 10.57 -11.89
C HIS A 216 16.84 9.57 -10.76
N VAL A 217 15.62 9.09 -10.56
CA VAL A 217 15.29 8.13 -9.53
C VAL A 217 15.93 6.78 -9.84
N LEU A 218 16.54 6.16 -8.84
CA LEU A 218 17.09 4.80 -8.92
C LEU A 218 15.92 3.81 -8.85
N LEU A 219 15.54 3.22 -9.98
CA LEU A 219 14.36 2.33 -10.04
C LEU A 219 14.53 1.07 -9.19
N GLU A 220 15.75 0.52 -9.10
CA GLU A 220 16.08 -0.63 -8.26
C GLU A 220 15.90 -0.35 -6.76
N GLY A 221 15.84 0.91 -6.40
CA GLY A 221 15.59 1.38 -5.03
C GLY A 221 14.18 1.93 -4.82
N THR A 222 13.21 1.50 -5.60
CA THR A 222 11.80 1.91 -5.50
C THR A 222 10.86 0.72 -5.37
N LEU A 223 9.62 0.99 -4.97
CA LEU A 223 8.50 0.05 -5.03
C LEU A 223 7.32 0.74 -5.70
N LEU A 224 6.54 -0.01 -6.48
CA LEU A 224 5.29 0.50 -7.03
C LEU A 224 4.11 -0.03 -6.20
N LYS A 225 3.19 0.86 -5.85
CA LYS A 225 1.92 0.48 -5.21
C LYS A 225 0.74 0.97 -6.06
N PRO A 226 0.35 0.18 -7.06
CA PRO A 226 -0.78 0.52 -7.92
C PRO A 226 -2.07 -0.11 -7.42
N ASN A 227 -3.19 0.35 -7.98
CA ASN A 227 -4.43 -0.39 -7.94
C ASN A 227 -4.34 -1.63 -8.84
N MET A 228 -5.16 -2.62 -8.57
CA MET A 228 -5.44 -3.69 -9.53
C MET A 228 -6.34 -3.13 -10.64
N VAL A 229 -6.26 -3.69 -11.83
CA VAL A 229 -7.16 -3.33 -12.94
C VAL A 229 -8.47 -4.09 -12.78
N THR A 230 -9.54 -3.36 -12.48
CA THR A 230 -10.87 -3.91 -12.22
C THR A 230 -11.94 -3.07 -12.90
N PRO A 231 -13.15 -3.61 -13.09
CA PRO A 231 -14.30 -2.76 -13.40
C PRO A 231 -14.54 -1.75 -12.27
N GLY A 232 -15.20 -0.65 -12.60
CA GLY A 232 -15.61 0.35 -11.61
C GLY A 232 -16.60 -0.21 -10.58
N SER A 233 -16.72 0.47 -9.46
CA SER A 233 -17.57 0.04 -8.33
C SER A 233 -19.07 -0.08 -8.69
N GLU A 234 -19.51 0.63 -9.72
CA GLU A 234 -20.90 0.59 -10.21
C GLU A 234 -21.10 -0.41 -11.37
N SER A 235 -20.05 -1.14 -11.74
CA SER A 235 -20.11 -2.18 -12.79
C SER A 235 -20.06 -3.56 -12.17
N ALA A 236 -20.53 -4.56 -12.93
CA ALA A 236 -20.48 -5.94 -12.51
C ALA A 236 -19.03 -6.41 -12.31
N LYS A 237 -18.80 -7.16 -11.25
CA LYS A 237 -17.49 -7.76 -10.97
C LYS A 237 -17.15 -8.83 -12.00
N VAL A 238 -15.86 -9.03 -12.22
CA VAL A 238 -15.33 -10.07 -13.09
C VAL A 238 -14.54 -11.08 -12.26
N ALA A 239 -14.26 -12.24 -12.84
CA ALA A 239 -13.50 -13.30 -12.16
C ALA A 239 -12.05 -12.85 -11.88
N PRO A 240 -11.41 -13.40 -10.83
CA PRO A 240 -10.01 -13.07 -10.49
C PRO A 240 -9.03 -13.26 -11.66
N GLU A 241 -9.26 -14.27 -12.51
CA GLU A 241 -8.42 -14.54 -13.69
C GLU A 241 -8.48 -13.39 -14.70
N VAL A 242 -9.63 -12.74 -14.83
CA VAL A 242 -9.82 -11.59 -15.72
C VAL A 242 -9.11 -10.35 -15.15
N VAL A 243 -9.23 -10.12 -13.85
CA VAL A 243 -8.49 -9.05 -13.15
C VAL A 243 -6.99 -9.28 -13.33
N ALA A 244 -6.53 -10.50 -13.12
CA ALA A 244 -5.12 -10.87 -13.24
C ALA A 244 -4.57 -10.60 -14.65
N GLU A 245 -5.27 -11.06 -15.68
CA GLU A 245 -4.86 -10.86 -17.06
C GLU A 245 -4.71 -9.39 -17.42
N HIS A 246 -5.72 -8.57 -17.12
CA HIS A 246 -5.70 -7.15 -17.45
C HIS A 246 -4.65 -6.39 -16.62
N THR A 247 -4.51 -6.73 -15.35
CA THR A 247 -3.54 -6.07 -14.46
C THR A 247 -2.11 -6.38 -14.89
N VAL A 248 -1.77 -7.64 -15.05
CA VAL A 248 -0.39 -8.05 -15.42
C VAL A 248 -0.01 -7.49 -16.79
N ARG A 249 -0.94 -7.50 -17.75
CA ARG A 249 -0.68 -6.91 -19.06
C ARG A 249 -0.40 -5.40 -18.99
N ALA A 250 -1.18 -4.67 -18.21
CA ALA A 250 -0.93 -3.23 -18.01
C ALA A 250 0.46 -2.98 -17.40
N LEU A 251 0.85 -3.78 -16.41
CA LEU A 251 2.16 -3.69 -15.77
C LEU A 251 3.30 -4.04 -16.74
N GLN A 252 3.13 -5.11 -17.53
CA GLN A 252 4.13 -5.51 -18.51
C GLN A 252 4.40 -4.42 -19.57
N ARG A 253 3.40 -3.62 -19.89
CA ARG A 253 3.51 -2.55 -20.88
C ARG A 253 4.17 -1.28 -20.35
N THR A 254 4.20 -1.09 -19.03
CA THR A 254 4.51 0.22 -18.45
C THR A 254 5.55 0.20 -17.33
N VAL A 255 5.70 -0.89 -16.60
CA VAL A 255 6.61 -0.95 -15.45
C VAL A 255 7.95 -1.52 -15.85
N PRO A 256 9.05 -0.76 -15.69
CA PRO A 256 10.39 -1.26 -15.99
C PRO A 256 10.75 -2.52 -15.20
N ALA A 257 11.49 -3.41 -15.83
CA ALA A 257 11.98 -4.63 -15.20
C ALA A 257 12.94 -4.35 -14.03
N ALA A 258 13.53 -3.17 -13.96
CA ALA A 258 14.41 -2.74 -12.89
C ALA A 258 13.69 -2.57 -11.54
N VAL A 259 12.37 -2.37 -11.54
CA VAL A 259 11.57 -2.25 -10.31
C VAL A 259 11.52 -3.62 -9.63
N PRO A 260 11.95 -3.76 -8.37
CA PRO A 260 12.05 -5.08 -7.75
C PRO A 260 10.70 -5.68 -7.34
N ALA A 261 9.73 -4.86 -6.96
CA ALA A 261 8.44 -5.35 -6.49
C ALA A 261 7.29 -4.38 -6.75
N ILE A 262 6.12 -4.97 -6.99
CA ILE A 262 4.84 -4.29 -7.11
C ILE A 262 3.98 -4.79 -5.95
N VAL A 263 3.58 -3.85 -5.09
CA VAL A 263 2.84 -4.13 -3.86
C VAL A 263 1.45 -3.48 -3.95
N PHE A 264 0.47 -4.24 -4.35
CA PHE A 264 -0.87 -3.72 -4.66
C PHE A 264 -1.58 -3.11 -3.45
N LEU A 265 -2.28 -2.00 -3.68
CA LEU A 265 -3.35 -1.59 -2.79
C LEU A 265 -4.61 -2.44 -3.04
N SER A 266 -5.54 -2.47 -2.09
CA SER A 266 -6.77 -3.25 -2.22
C SER A 266 -7.95 -2.49 -2.81
N GLY A 267 -7.95 -1.15 -2.75
CA GLY A 267 -8.94 -0.30 -3.41
C GLY A 267 -10.39 -0.54 -2.99
N GLY A 268 -10.62 -0.97 -1.74
CA GLY A 268 -11.96 -1.27 -1.24
C GLY A 268 -12.44 -2.70 -1.55
N GLN A 269 -11.62 -3.53 -2.13
CA GLN A 269 -11.92 -4.96 -2.26
C GLN A 269 -12.08 -5.60 -0.88
N SER A 270 -12.93 -6.62 -0.78
CA SER A 270 -12.98 -7.41 0.45
C SER A 270 -11.65 -8.13 0.70
N GLU A 271 -11.44 -8.58 1.92
CA GLU A 271 -10.24 -9.36 2.27
C GLU A 271 -10.07 -10.57 1.34
N GLU A 272 -11.14 -11.32 1.12
CA GLU A 272 -11.11 -12.51 0.26
C GLU A 272 -10.89 -12.17 -1.21
N GLU A 273 -11.57 -11.15 -1.73
CA GLU A 273 -11.42 -10.72 -3.12
C GLU A 273 -9.99 -10.26 -3.41
N ALA A 274 -9.40 -9.45 -2.54
CA ALA A 274 -8.04 -8.97 -2.71
C ALA A 274 -7.03 -10.13 -2.73
N THR A 275 -7.21 -11.12 -1.85
CA THR A 275 -6.36 -12.31 -1.81
C THR A 275 -6.50 -13.15 -3.09
N LEU A 276 -7.73 -13.40 -3.54
CA LEU A 276 -7.98 -14.20 -4.76
C LEU A 276 -7.42 -13.53 -6.01
N ASN A 277 -7.59 -12.22 -6.14
CA ASN A 277 -7.05 -11.48 -7.27
C ASN A 277 -5.52 -11.51 -7.31
N LEU A 278 -4.88 -11.30 -6.16
CA LEU A 278 -3.42 -11.39 -6.05
C LEU A 278 -2.92 -12.80 -6.39
N ASN A 279 -3.58 -13.82 -5.87
CA ASN A 279 -3.26 -15.21 -6.14
C ASN A 279 -3.34 -15.54 -7.64
N ALA A 280 -4.40 -15.09 -8.30
CA ALA A 280 -4.58 -15.29 -9.73
C ALA A 280 -3.45 -14.68 -10.56
N MET A 281 -2.97 -13.48 -10.19
CA MET A 281 -1.84 -12.84 -10.86
C MET A 281 -0.57 -13.69 -10.75
N ASN A 282 -0.32 -14.27 -9.60
CA ASN A 282 0.87 -15.09 -9.34
C ASN A 282 0.77 -16.50 -9.96
N LYS A 283 -0.41 -16.91 -10.39
CA LYS A 283 -0.63 -18.15 -11.15
C LYS A 283 -0.44 -17.97 -12.66
N LEU A 284 -0.49 -16.74 -13.16
CA LEU A 284 -0.31 -16.48 -14.59
C LEU A 284 1.07 -16.90 -15.06
N LYS A 285 1.11 -17.52 -16.22
CA LYS A 285 2.35 -17.85 -16.93
C LYS A 285 2.86 -16.62 -17.68
N GLY A 286 4.15 -16.57 -17.93
CA GLY A 286 4.79 -15.50 -18.68
C GLY A 286 5.76 -14.66 -17.83
N LYS A 287 6.37 -13.67 -18.45
CA LYS A 287 7.38 -12.83 -17.82
C LYS A 287 6.75 -11.85 -16.84
N LYS A 288 7.14 -11.98 -15.59
CA LYS A 288 6.81 -11.06 -14.49
C LYS A 288 8.12 -10.76 -13.77
N PRO A 289 8.89 -9.75 -14.23
CA PRO A 289 10.25 -9.52 -13.74
C PRO A 289 10.30 -8.99 -12.30
N TRP A 290 9.19 -8.44 -11.82
CA TRP A 290 9.02 -7.93 -10.47
C TRP A 290 8.18 -8.90 -9.63
N SER A 291 8.40 -8.88 -8.31
CA SER A 291 7.51 -9.60 -7.41
C SER A 291 6.12 -8.95 -7.42
N LEU A 292 5.07 -9.77 -7.37
CA LEU A 292 3.69 -9.31 -7.22
C LEU A 292 3.24 -9.64 -5.80
N SER A 293 3.12 -8.62 -4.96
CA SER A 293 2.84 -8.76 -3.54
C SER A 293 1.74 -7.78 -3.12
N PHE A 294 1.55 -7.65 -1.83
CA PHE A 294 0.49 -6.81 -1.27
C PHE A 294 1.05 -5.69 -0.40
N SER A 295 0.30 -4.59 -0.36
CA SER A 295 0.40 -3.55 0.65
C SER A 295 -1.02 -3.20 1.07
N PHE A 296 -1.60 -4.06 1.90
CA PHE A 296 -3.01 -3.97 2.28
C PHE A 296 -3.18 -3.31 3.64
N GLY A 297 -4.15 -2.42 3.71
CA GLY A 297 -4.65 -1.84 4.96
C GLY A 297 -5.94 -2.54 5.37
N ARG A 298 -7.08 -2.07 4.85
CA ARG A 298 -8.40 -2.63 5.15
C ARG A 298 -8.50 -4.13 4.86
N ALA A 299 -7.99 -4.57 3.73
CA ALA A 299 -8.06 -5.96 3.31
C ALA A 299 -7.19 -6.91 4.15
N LEU A 300 -6.38 -6.38 5.06
CA LEU A 300 -5.59 -7.19 5.99
C LEU A 300 -6.10 -7.08 7.43
N GLN A 301 -6.90 -6.07 7.73
CA GLN A 301 -7.26 -5.70 9.10
C GLN A 301 -8.77 -5.81 9.43
N GLN A 302 -9.66 -5.88 8.44
CA GLN A 302 -11.10 -5.76 8.68
C GLN A 302 -11.66 -6.82 9.62
N SER A 303 -11.38 -8.08 9.36
CA SER A 303 -11.83 -9.18 10.22
C SER A 303 -11.19 -9.14 11.61
N THR A 304 -9.93 -8.69 11.70
CA THR A 304 -9.23 -8.45 12.96
C THR A 304 -9.91 -7.39 13.79
N LEU A 305 -10.23 -6.26 13.16
CA LEU A 305 -10.90 -5.15 13.82
C LEU A 305 -12.25 -5.54 14.38
N LYS A 306 -13.05 -6.26 13.59
CA LYS A 306 -14.37 -6.77 14.02
C LYS A 306 -14.25 -7.79 15.15
N ALA A 307 -13.29 -8.70 15.07
CA ALA A 307 -13.05 -9.68 16.12
C ALA A 307 -12.61 -9.03 17.43
N TRP A 308 -11.77 -8.00 17.37
CA TRP A 308 -11.29 -7.26 18.53
C TRP A 308 -12.40 -6.48 19.23
N ALA A 309 -13.16 -5.70 18.48
CA ALA A 309 -14.25 -4.83 18.97
C ALA A 309 -13.83 -3.93 20.15
N GLY A 310 -12.54 -3.66 20.31
CA GLY A 310 -12.01 -2.83 21.40
C GLY A 310 -11.96 -3.51 22.76
N LYS A 311 -12.15 -4.80 22.84
CA LYS A 311 -12.25 -5.55 24.10
C LYS A 311 -10.99 -6.37 24.33
N GLU A 312 -10.41 -6.24 25.52
CA GLU A 312 -9.22 -7.01 25.93
C GLU A 312 -9.45 -8.52 25.85
N GLY A 313 -10.63 -8.99 26.24
CA GLY A 313 -11.00 -10.41 26.17
C GLY A 313 -11.06 -10.99 24.75
N ASN A 314 -11.05 -10.14 23.72
CA ASN A 314 -11.10 -10.56 22.31
C ASN A 314 -9.72 -10.55 21.62
N ILE A 315 -8.65 -10.23 22.32
CA ILE A 315 -7.31 -10.08 21.72
C ILE A 315 -6.88 -11.36 21.01
N ASP A 316 -7.03 -12.52 21.64
CA ASP A 316 -6.62 -13.79 21.03
C ASP A 316 -7.43 -14.13 19.78
N LYS A 317 -8.73 -13.85 19.81
CA LYS A 317 -9.60 -14.01 18.64
C LYS A 317 -9.19 -13.10 17.49
N ALA A 318 -8.86 -11.84 17.81
CA ALA A 318 -8.40 -10.87 16.81
C ALA A 318 -7.04 -11.27 16.23
N ARG A 319 -6.11 -11.75 17.05
CA ARG A 319 -4.81 -12.25 16.61
C ARG A 319 -4.95 -13.44 15.66
N THR A 320 -5.85 -14.36 15.97
CA THR A 320 -6.15 -15.51 15.09
C THR A 320 -6.64 -15.04 13.72
N ALA A 321 -7.53 -14.06 13.68
CA ALA A 321 -8.03 -13.49 12.44
C ALA A 321 -6.90 -12.81 11.63
N PHE A 322 -6.04 -12.05 12.28
CA PHE A 322 -4.92 -11.37 11.62
C PHE A 322 -3.92 -12.36 11.05
N LEU A 323 -3.54 -13.35 11.82
CA LEU A 323 -2.63 -14.41 11.38
C LEU A 323 -3.17 -15.13 10.14
N ALA A 324 -4.45 -15.46 10.13
CA ALA A 324 -5.11 -16.10 8.99
C ALA A 324 -5.01 -15.25 7.71
N ARG A 325 -5.24 -13.94 7.81
CA ARG A 325 -5.14 -13.05 6.65
C ARG A 325 -3.70 -12.86 6.19
N CYS A 326 -2.75 -12.74 7.09
CA CYS A 326 -1.33 -12.65 6.73
C CYS A 326 -0.87 -13.91 5.99
N LYS A 327 -1.23 -15.09 6.48
CA LYS A 327 -0.90 -16.36 5.85
C LYS A 327 -1.56 -16.50 4.48
N ALA A 328 -2.85 -16.17 4.36
CA ALA A 328 -3.58 -16.22 3.08
C ALA A 328 -2.92 -15.35 2.02
N ASN A 329 -2.57 -14.12 2.36
CA ASN A 329 -1.91 -13.21 1.42
C ASN A 329 -0.47 -13.63 1.11
N SER A 330 0.25 -14.20 2.06
CA SER A 330 1.55 -14.84 1.81
C SER A 330 1.43 -15.92 0.73
N GLU A 331 0.47 -16.82 0.87
CA GLU A 331 0.19 -17.87 -0.13
C GLU A 331 -0.20 -17.27 -1.48
N ALA A 332 -0.97 -16.17 -1.48
CA ALA A 332 -1.35 -15.47 -2.70
C ALA A 332 -0.14 -14.90 -3.45
N THR A 333 0.91 -14.44 -2.76
CA THR A 333 2.14 -13.99 -3.40
C THR A 333 2.88 -15.12 -4.11
N LEU A 334 2.63 -16.35 -3.69
CA LEU A 334 3.23 -17.56 -4.28
C LEU A 334 2.32 -18.24 -5.30
N GLY A 335 1.08 -17.76 -5.46
CA GLY A 335 0.10 -18.41 -6.33
C GLY A 335 -0.40 -19.74 -5.80
N THR A 336 -0.29 -19.99 -4.50
CA THR A 336 -0.63 -21.26 -3.85
C THR A 336 -1.85 -21.19 -2.91
N TYR A 337 -2.52 -20.05 -2.85
CA TYR A 337 -3.72 -19.89 -2.04
C TYR A 337 -4.87 -20.74 -2.59
N LYS A 338 -5.50 -21.54 -1.73
CA LYS A 338 -6.55 -22.48 -2.12
C LYS A 338 -7.97 -22.02 -1.77
N GLY A 339 -8.13 -20.81 -1.23
CA GLY A 339 -9.43 -20.34 -0.75
C GLY A 339 -9.86 -20.96 0.57
N ASP A 340 -8.92 -21.44 1.36
CA ASP A 340 -9.14 -22.18 2.61
C ASP A 340 -8.79 -21.38 3.88
N ALA A 341 -8.61 -20.07 3.74
CA ALA A 341 -8.42 -19.21 4.90
C ALA A 341 -9.65 -19.27 5.80
N ALA A 342 -9.41 -19.29 7.13
CA ALA A 342 -10.49 -19.27 8.10
C ALA A 342 -11.45 -18.11 7.81
N GLY A 343 -12.71 -18.44 7.59
CA GLY A 343 -13.77 -17.45 7.47
C GLY A 343 -13.95 -16.71 8.80
N GLY A 344 -14.28 -15.45 8.71
CA GLY A 344 -14.56 -14.63 9.88
C GLY A 344 -15.52 -13.51 9.50
N GLU A 345 -16.07 -12.86 10.48
CA GLU A 345 -16.94 -11.72 10.26
C GLU A 345 -16.15 -10.63 9.51
N GLY A 346 -16.70 -10.18 8.40
CA GLY A 346 -16.11 -9.13 7.57
C GLY A 346 -15.21 -9.59 6.44
N VAL A 347 -14.83 -10.87 6.34
CA VAL A 347 -13.90 -11.37 5.30
C VAL A 347 -14.41 -11.14 3.88
N SER A 348 -15.70 -11.29 3.66
CA SER A 348 -16.35 -11.11 2.35
C SER A 348 -17.03 -9.74 2.19
N GLU A 349 -16.91 -8.87 3.18
CA GLU A 349 -17.52 -7.54 3.17
C GLU A 349 -16.79 -6.62 2.21
N SER A 350 -17.54 -5.94 1.33
CA SER A 350 -16.96 -4.88 0.50
C SER A 350 -16.46 -3.74 1.38
N LEU A 351 -15.24 -3.31 1.13
CA LEU A 351 -14.58 -2.24 1.88
C LEU A 351 -14.54 -0.93 1.08
N HIS A 352 -15.29 -0.86 -0.02
CA HIS A 352 -15.32 0.33 -0.86
C HIS A 352 -15.90 1.53 -0.12
N VAL A 353 -15.19 2.64 -0.17
CA VAL A 353 -15.62 3.96 0.29
C VAL A 353 -15.46 4.93 -0.87
N LYS A 354 -16.56 5.61 -1.21
CA LYS A 354 -16.54 6.60 -2.31
C LYS A 354 -15.58 7.74 -1.98
N ASP A 355 -14.81 8.18 -2.97
CA ASP A 355 -13.79 9.24 -2.84
C ASP A 355 -12.89 9.04 -1.61
N TYR A 356 -12.40 7.80 -1.44
CA TYR A 356 -11.66 7.40 -0.24
C TYR A 356 -10.44 8.26 0.04
N LYS A 357 -10.39 8.81 1.25
CA LYS A 357 -9.23 9.55 1.78
C LYS A 357 -8.54 8.72 2.86
N TYR A 358 -7.21 8.68 2.80
CA TYR A 358 -6.38 7.86 3.68
C TYR A 358 -5.86 8.65 4.88
#